data_ce1fca4853edf70aa59d427e5590ad4d
#
_entry.id   ce1fca4853edf70aa59d427e5590ad4d
#
_cell.length_a   1.000
_cell.length_b   1.000
_cell.length_c   1.000
_cell.angle_alpha   90.00
_cell.angle_beta   90.00
_cell.angle_gamma   90.00
#
_symmetry.space_group_name_H-M   'P 1'
#
loop_
_entity.id
_entity.type
_entity.pdbx_description
1 polymer ?
#
loop_
_entity_poly.entity_id
_entity_poly.type
_entity_poly.pdbx_seq_one_letter_code
_entity_poly.pdbx_strand_id
1 'polypeptide(L)'
;NVHFAHDPVTDRIIVIEINPRTSRSSALASKATGFPIALVSAQLATGLTLKDIPCGKNGTLDKYKPGGDYVVVKFARWAFEKFKGVEDKLGTQMRAVGEVMSIGKTYKEAFQKAIRSLEKDRYGLGYVNAYNDMSKEELLQLLMTPSSERHFIMYEALRKGATIDEIHDITK
;
A
#
# COMPACT_ATOMS: atom_id res chain seq x y z
N ASN A 1 3.68 -3.76 -16.67
CA ASN A 1 3.64 -3.08 -15.40
C ASN A 1 4.67 -1.95 -15.41
N VAL A 2 4.24 -0.72 -15.17
CA VAL A 2 5.10 0.47 -15.16
C VAL A 2 4.91 1.19 -13.83
N HIS A 3 6.02 1.56 -13.18
CA HIS A 3 6.01 2.36 -11.97
C HIS A 3 6.42 3.79 -12.29
N PHE A 4 5.61 4.73 -11.82
CA PHE A 4 5.83 6.16 -11.99
C PHE A 4 6.02 6.83 -10.64
N ALA A 5 6.82 7.90 -10.61
CA ALA A 5 6.78 8.92 -9.58
C ALA A 5 6.20 10.21 -10.20
N HIS A 6 5.32 10.86 -9.47
CA HIS A 6 4.73 12.14 -9.85
C HIS A 6 5.09 13.20 -8.80
N ASP A 7 5.70 14.27 -9.24
CA ASP A 7 5.97 15.43 -8.41
C ASP A 7 4.73 16.37 -8.46
N PRO A 8 4.00 16.52 -7.35
CA PRO A 8 2.77 17.31 -7.34
C PRO A 8 3.01 18.83 -7.45
N VAL A 9 4.26 19.29 -7.29
CA VAL A 9 4.60 20.72 -7.38
C VAL A 9 4.91 21.12 -8.81
N THR A 10 5.69 20.30 -9.52
CA THR A 10 6.13 20.59 -10.90
C THR A 10 5.33 19.85 -11.96
N ASP A 11 4.40 18.98 -11.56
CA ASP A 11 3.63 18.07 -12.43
C ASP A 11 4.49 17.11 -13.26
N ARG A 12 5.76 16.95 -12.86
CA ARG A 12 6.71 16.08 -13.56
C ARG A 12 6.44 14.61 -13.26
N ILE A 13 6.34 13.80 -14.31
CA ILE A 13 6.22 12.35 -14.22
C ILE A 13 7.55 11.70 -14.60
N ILE A 14 8.04 10.81 -13.73
CA ILE A 14 9.27 10.05 -13.92
C ILE A 14 8.93 8.56 -13.95
N VAL A 15 9.43 7.84 -14.94
CA VAL A 15 9.37 6.38 -14.95
C VAL A 15 10.46 5.83 -14.03
N ILE A 16 10.05 5.09 -12.99
CA ILE A 16 10.97 4.46 -12.05
C ILE A 16 11.48 3.14 -12.63
N GLU A 17 10.54 2.27 -13.07
CA GLU A 17 10.86 0.99 -13.68
C GLU A 17 9.76 0.50 -14.61
N ILE A 18 10.14 -0.37 -15.55
CA ILE A 18 9.23 -1.06 -16.45
C ILE A 18 9.45 -2.57 -16.29
N ASN A 19 8.40 -3.29 -15.95
CA ASN A 19 8.40 -4.75 -15.86
C ASN A 19 7.49 -5.32 -16.97
N PRO A 20 8.04 -5.88 -18.07
CA PRO A 20 7.27 -6.40 -19.20
C PRO A 20 6.64 -7.77 -18.87
N ARG A 21 5.92 -7.84 -17.78
CA ARG A 21 5.25 -9.03 -17.26
C ARG A 21 4.09 -8.65 -16.35
N THR A 22 3.19 -9.59 -16.08
CA THR A 22 2.29 -9.49 -14.95
C THR A 22 3.08 -9.67 -13.65
N SER A 23 2.69 -8.97 -12.61
CA SER A 23 3.38 -8.95 -11.33
C SER A 23 2.41 -9.27 -10.20
N ARG A 24 2.93 -9.36 -8.97
CA ARG A 24 2.11 -9.45 -7.77
C ARG A 24 1.15 -8.25 -7.65
N SER A 25 1.61 -7.06 -8.00
CA SER A 25 0.77 -5.85 -8.03
C SER A 25 -0.36 -5.97 -9.07
N SER A 26 -0.11 -6.62 -10.22
CA SER A 26 -1.15 -6.91 -11.21
C SER A 26 -2.22 -7.86 -10.65
N ALA A 27 -1.81 -8.89 -9.91
CA ALA A 27 -2.74 -9.81 -9.26
C ALA A 27 -3.61 -9.10 -8.20
N LEU A 28 -3.02 -8.20 -7.41
CA LEU A 28 -3.75 -7.38 -6.46
C LEU A 28 -4.72 -6.41 -7.15
N ALA A 29 -4.30 -5.77 -8.24
CA ALA A 29 -5.16 -4.89 -9.04
C ALA A 29 -6.34 -5.67 -9.65
N SER A 30 -6.10 -6.87 -10.18
CA SER A 30 -7.17 -7.76 -10.66
C SER A 30 -8.19 -8.06 -9.58
N LYS A 31 -7.72 -8.38 -8.37
CA LYS A 31 -8.60 -8.67 -7.23
C LYS A 31 -9.34 -7.42 -6.76
N ALA A 32 -8.67 -6.27 -6.75
CA ALA A 32 -9.25 -5.00 -6.33
C ALA A 32 -10.36 -4.52 -7.26
N THR A 33 -10.18 -4.69 -8.57
CA THR A 33 -11.09 -4.16 -9.60
C THR A 33 -12.07 -5.20 -10.16
N GLY A 34 -11.84 -6.48 -9.87
CA GLY A 34 -12.54 -7.59 -10.54
C GLY A 34 -12.12 -7.78 -12.00
N PHE A 35 -11.15 -7.04 -12.51
CA PHE A 35 -10.67 -7.10 -13.88
C PHE A 35 -9.62 -8.20 -14.07
N PRO A 36 -9.83 -9.18 -14.98
CA PRO A 36 -8.95 -10.34 -15.10
C PRO A 36 -7.69 -10.03 -15.92
N ILE A 37 -6.74 -9.30 -15.35
CA ILE A 37 -5.53 -8.82 -16.05
C ILE A 37 -4.74 -9.98 -16.69
N ALA A 38 -4.56 -11.09 -15.99
CA ALA A 38 -3.79 -12.23 -16.50
C ALA A 38 -4.46 -12.88 -17.74
N LEU A 39 -5.78 -13.07 -17.70
CA LEU A 39 -6.54 -13.60 -18.83
C LEU A 39 -6.43 -12.68 -20.04
N VAL A 40 -6.65 -11.38 -19.83
CA VAL A 40 -6.55 -10.37 -20.90
C VAL A 40 -5.13 -10.33 -21.46
N SER A 41 -4.11 -10.37 -20.62
CA SER A 41 -2.71 -10.41 -21.07
C SER A 41 -2.42 -11.64 -21.96
N ALA A 42 -2.96 -12.80 -21.61
CA ALA A 42 -2.82 -14.02 -22.42
C ALA A 42 -3.53 -13.87 -23.78
N GLN A 43 -4.74 -13.32 -23.81
CA GLN A 43 -5.48 -13.07 -25.05
C GLN A 43 -4.75 -12.09 -25.96
N LEU A 44 -4.20 -11.00 -25.42
CA LEU A 44 -3.40 -10.04 -26.19
C LEU A 44 -2.12 -10.70 -26.74
N ALA A 45 -1.50 -11.60 -25.99
CA ALA A 45 -0.30 -12.31 -26.42
C ALA A 45 -0.58 -13.29 -27.60
N THR A 46 -1.83 -13.70 -27.80
CA THR A 46 -2.25 -14.51 -28.96
C THR A 46 -2.55 -13.67 -30.21
N GLY A 47 -2.38 -12.34 -30.13
CA GLY A 47 -2.59 -11.42 -31.24
C GLY A 47 -3.96 -10.73 -31.28
N LEU A 48 -4.83 -11.00 -30.31
CA LEU A 48 -6.10 -10.25 -30.17
C LEU A 48 -5.81 -8.79 -29.80
N THR A 49 -6.67 -7.89 -30.27
CA THR A 49 -6.63 -6.48 -29.88
C THR A 49 -7.69 -6.19 -28.79
N LEU A 50 -7.60 -5.03 -28.16
CA LEU A 50 -8.60 -4.61 -27.16
C LEU A 50 -10.03 -4.55 -27.73
N LYS A 51 -10.17 -4.37 -29.03
CA LYS A 51 -11.47 -4.34 -29.72
C LYS A 51 -12.05 -5.73 -29.99
N ASP A 52 -11.19 -6.75 -29.98
CA ASP A 52 -11.59 -8.13 -30.22
C ASP A 52 -12.03 -8.84 -28.91
N ILE A 53 -11.64 -8.30 -27.76
CA ILE A 53 -11.90 -8.91 -26.47
C ILE A 53 -13.24 -8.41 -25.92
N PRO A 54 -14.24 -9.31 -25.74
CA PRO A 54 -15.53 -8.93 -25.16
C PRO A 54 -15.39 -8.45 -23.72
N CYS A 55 -16.10 -7.40 -23.35
CA CYS A 55 -16.17 -6.89 -21.99
C CYS A 55 -17.60 -6.45 -21.63
N GLY A 56 -18.14 -7.04 -20.56
CA GLY A 56 -19.53 -6.81 -20.18
C GLY A 56 -20.53 -7.43 -21.16
N LYS A 57 -21.81 -7.04 -21.04
CA LYS A 57 -22.89 -7.66 -21.82
C LYS A 57 -22.88 -7.29 -23.31
N ASN A 58 -22.42 -6.12 -23.68
CA ASN A 58 -22.49 -5.63 -25.08
C ASN A 58 -21.31 -4.70 -25.43
N GLY A 59 -20.13 -4.89 -24.86
CA GLY A 59 -18.99 -4.04 -25.08
C GLY A 59 -17.70 -4.78 -25.36
N THR A 60 -16.69 -4.04 -25.72
CA THR A 60 -15.32 -4.49 -25.95
C THR A 60 -14.38 -3.81 -24.97
N LEU A 61 -13.21 -4.38 -24.79
CA LEU A 61 -12.27 -3.99 -23.74
C LEU A 61 -11.70 -2.59 -23.91
N ASP A 62 -11.65 -2.08 -25.15
CA ASP A 62 -11.24 -0.69 -25.46
C ASP A 62 -12.14 0.37 -24.83
N LYS A 63 -13.38 -0.01 -24.47
CA LYS A 63 -14.38 0.85 -23.80
C LYS A 63 -14.52 0.60 -22.32
N TYR A 64 -13.74 -0.29 -21.75
CA TYR A 64 -13.79 -0.63 -20.33
C TYR A 64 -13.46 0.59 -19.46
N LYS A 65 -14.31 0.84 -18.48
CA LYS A 65 -14.05 1.82 -17.41
C LYS A 65 -14.14 1.12 -16.07
N PRO A 66 -13.09 1.21 -15.24
CA PRO A 66 -13.17 0.66 -13.89
C PRO A 66 -14.20 1.44 -13.08
N GLY A 67 -14.94 0.72 -12.24
CA GLY A 67 -15.92 1.30 -11.33
C GLY A 67 -15.98 0.47 -10.05
N GLY A 68 -16.41 1.11 -8.96
CA GLY A 68 -16.58 0.44 -7.67
C GLY A 68 -16.90 1.47 -6.59
N ASP A 69 -17.76 1.11 -5.66
CA ASP A 69 -18.11 1.90 -4.50
C ASP A 69 -17.50 1.26 -3.24
N TYR A 70 -16.18 1.22 -3.21
CA TYR A 70 -15.40 0.65 -2.11
C TYR A 70 -13.98 1.21 -2.11
N VAL A 71 -13.31 1.06 -0.98
CA VAL A 71 -11.92 1.45 -0.78
C VAL A 71 -11.06 0.21 -0.69
N VAL A 72 -9.94 0.22 -1.39
CA VAL A 72 -8.92 -0.83 -1.31
C VAL A 72 -7.65 -0.25 -0.71
N VAL A 73 -7.14 -0.89 0.34
CA VAL A 73 -5.86 -0.54 0.97
C VAL A 73 -4.88 -1.68 0.75
N LYS A 74 -3.74 -1.35 0.15
CA LYS A 74 -2.57 -2.22 0.08
C LYS A 74 -1.57 -1.79 1.15
N PHE A 75 -1.11 -2.74 1.95
CA PHE A 75 -0.15 -2.48 3.02
C PHE A 75 1.06 -3.40 2.89
N ALA A 76 2.25 -2.86 2.98
CA ALA A 76 3.48 -3.65 2.92
C ALA A 76 3.71 -4.43 4.22
N ARG A 77 4.19 -5.66 4.10
CA ARG A 77 4.68 -6.47 5.22
C ARG A 77 6.20 -6.40 5.25
N TRP A 78 6.74 -5.73 6.23
CA TRP A 78 8.17 -5.77 6.55
C TRP A 78 8.40 -6.80 7.65
N ALA A 79 9.34 -7.69 7.44
CA ALA A 79 9.64 -8.77 8.38
C ALA A 79 11.11 -8.70 8.82
N PHE A 80 11.53 -7.52 9.29
CA PHE A 80 12.89 -7.31 9.79
C PHE A 80 13.23 -8.28 10.92
N GLU A 81 12.22 -8.67 11.72
CA GLU A 81 12.35 -9.65 12.79
C GLU A 81 12.86 -11.02 12.34
N LYS A 82 12.74 -11.35 11.05
CA LYS A 82 13.22 -12.62 10.48
C LYS A 82 14.71 -12.61 10.12
N PHE A 83 15.32 -11.45 10.09
CA PHE A 83 16.70 -11.28 9.64
C PHE A 83 17.59 -10.78 10.79
N LYS A 84 18.45 -11.65 11.32
CA LYS A 84 19.39 -11.26 12.38
C LYS A 84 20.36 -10.19 11.91
N GLY A 85 20.56 -9.16 12.71
CA GLY A 85 21.51 -8.09 12.44
C GLY A 85 21.05 -7.03 11.41
N VAL A 86 19.82 -7.10 10.95
CA VAL A 86 19.24 -6.07 10.07
C VAL A 86 18.49 -5.05 10.90
N GLU A 87 18.90 -3.79 10.78
CA GLU A 87 18.21 -2.66 11.40
C GLU A 87 16.83 -2.42 10.74
N ASP A 88 15.80 -2.20 11.55
CA ASP A 88 14.46 -1.80 11.08
C ASP A 88 14.48 -0.32 10.68
N LYS A 89 15.04 -0.06 9.51
CA LYS A 89 15.09 1.27 8.90
C LYS A 89 14.62 1.20 7.47
N LEU A 90 13.60 1.99 7.15
CA LEU A 90 13.09 2.14 5.79
C LEU A 90 13.92 3.16 5.02
N GLY A 91 14.07 2.95 3.73
CA GLY A 91 14.84 3.81 2.82
C GLY A 91 14.51 3.50 1.37
N THR A 92 15.43 3.84 0.46
CA THR A 92 15.26 3.67 -0.99
C THR A 92 15.39 2.22 -1.47
N GLN A 93 15.83 1.30 -0.61
CA GLN A 93 15.96 -0.11 -0.94
C GLN A 93 14.62 -0.85 -0.77
N MET A 94 14.35 -1.83 -1.64
CA MET A 94 13.20 -2.72 -1.49
C MET A 94 13.43 -3.71 -0.35
N ARG A 95 12.69 -3.55 0.76
CA ARG A 95 12.80 -4.38 1.97
C ARG A 95 11.51 -5.07 2.38
N ALA A 96 10.41 -4.82 1.66
CA ALA A 96 9.16 -5.51 1.93
C ALA A 96 9.26 -6.98 1.50
N VAL A 97 8.88 -7.91 2.40
CA VAL A 97 8.89 -9.35 2.13
C VAL A 97 7.51 -9.88 1.72
N GLY A 98 6.49 -9.03 1.78
CA GLY A 98 5.12 -9.37 1.41
C GLY A 98 4.24 -8.14 1.40
N GLU A 99 2.97 -8.37 1.13
CA GLU A 99 1.96 -7.33 1.10
C GLU A 99 0.60 -7.92 1.41
N VAL A 100 -0.27 -7.13 2.00
CA VAL A 100 -1.67 -7.46 2.23
C VAL A 100 -2.55 -6.50 1.48
N MET A 101 -3.75 -6.94 1.14
CA MET A 101 -4.78 -6.11 0.55
C MET A 101 -6.08 -6.30 1.32
N SER A 102 -6.76 -5.21 1.59
CA SER A 102 -8.08 -5.21 2.23
C SER A 102 -9.05 -4.36 1.44
N ILE A 103 -10.33 -4.69 1.55
CA ILE A 103 -11.44 -3.98 0.92
C ILE A 103 -12.43 -3.59 2.01
N GLY A 104 -12.90 -2.36 1.96
CA GLY A 104 -13.92 -1.84 2.86
C GLY A 104 -14.79 -0.79 2.17
N LYS A 105 -15.93 -0.45 2.76
CA LYS A 105 -16.76 0.65 2.27
C LYS A 105 -16.13 2.01 2.55
N THR A 106 -15.32 2.11 3.60
CA THR A 106 -14.62 3.34 3.98
C THR A 106 -13.12 3.09 4.09
N TYR A 107 -12.34 4.16 3.98
CA TYR A 107 -10.88 4.09 4.20
C TYR A 107 -10.54 3.55 5.59
N LYS A 108 -11.23 4.01 6.62
CA LYS A 108 -10.99 3.57 8.01
C LYS A 108 -11.19 2.07 8.17
N GLU A 109 -12.26 1.54 7.59
CA GLU A 109 -12.54 0.10 7.60
C GLU A 109 -11.46 -0.69 6.87
N ALA A 110 -11.14 -0.31 5.64
CA ALA A 110 -10.15 -0.98 4.82
C ALA A 110 -8.76 -0.94 5.48
N PHE A 111 -8.38 0.21 6.06
CA PHE A 111 -7.09 0.37 6.73
C PHE A 111 -6.95 -0.53 7.96
N GLN A 112 -7.95 -0.56 8.84
CA GLN A 112 -7.94 -1.44 10.03
C GLN A 112 -7.91 -2.93 9.65
N LYS A 113 -8.65 -3.31 8.61
CA LYS A 113 -8.60 -4.68 8.05
C LYS A 113 -7.21 -5.02 7.51
N ALA A 114 -6.54 -4.07 6.82
CA ALA A 114 -5.20 -4.28 6.30
C ALA A 114 -4.20 -4.56 7.42
N ILE A 115 -4.23 -3.77 8.50
CA ILE A 115 -3.35 -3.98 9.65
C ILE A 115 -3.57 -5.37 10.27
N ARG A 116 -4.82 -5.77 10.48
CA ARG A 116 -5.13 -7.08 11.02
C ARG A 116 -4.62 -8.22 10.13
N SER A 117 -4.65 -8.03 8.81
CA SER A 117 -4.17 -9.00 7.83
C SER A 117 -2.64 -9.11 7.77
N LEU A 118 -1.89 -8.23 8.43
CA LEU A 118 -0.43 -8.32 8.52
C LEU A 118 0.07 -9.50 9.38
N GLU A 119 -0.81 -10.11 10.16
CA GLU A 119 -0.46 -11.24 11.05
C GLU A 119 0.70 -10.92 12.00
N LYS A 120 0.61 -9.75 12.63
CA LYS A 120 1.56 -9.24 13.65
C LYS A 120 0.94 -9.19 15.04
N ASP A 121 -0.05 -10.04 15.33
CA ASP A 121 -0.81 -10.06 16.60
C ASP A 121 -1.44 -8.70 16.95
N ARG A 122 -1.82 -7.93 15.89
CA ARG A 122 -2.45 -6.63 16.01
C ARG A 122 -3.83 -6.63 15.36
N TYR A 123 -4.82 -6.19 16.10
CA TYR A 123 -6.21 -6.14 15.66
C TYR A 123 -6.59 -4.81 14.98
N GLY A 124 -5.64 -3.89 14.85
CA GLY A 124 -5.79 -2.57 14.26
C GLY A 124 -4.67 -1.63 14.70
N LEU A 125 -4.82 -0.33 14.48
CA LEU A 125 -3.85 0.68 14.92
C LEU A 125 -3.81 0.84 16.45
N GLY A 126 -4.89 0.51 17.17
CA GLY A 126 -4.98 0.75 18.60
C GLY A 126 -4.08 -0.15 19.42
N TYR A 127 -3.70 0.33 20.58
CA TYR A 127 -3.04 -0.34 21.69
C TYR A 127 -1.82 -1.20 21.31
N VAL A 128 -0.69 -0.56 21.29
CA VAL A 128 0.61 -1.24 21.23
C VAL A 128 1.28 -1.09 22.59
N ASN A 129 1.33 -2.16 23.38
CA ASN A 129 1.86 -2.13 24.76
C ASN A 129 3.26 -1.51 24.84
N ALA A 130 4.10 -1.73 23.82
CA ALA A 130 5.45 -1.20 23.76
C ALA A 130 5.52 0.35 23.79
N TYR A 131 4.44 1.04 23.43
CA TYR A 131 4.40 2.50 23.37
C TYR A 131 3.53 3.15 24.45
N ASN A 132 2.88 2.34 25.29
CA ASN A 132 1.93 2.85 26.30
C ASN A 132 2.57 3.80 27.30
N ASP A 133 3.77 3.49 27.75
CA ASP A 133 4.46 4.23 28.81
C ASP A 133 5.37 5.33 28.27
N MET A 134 5.48 5.46 26.94
CA MET A 134 6.29 6.50 26.30
C MET A 134 5.57 7.85 26.31
N SER A 135 6.32 8.92 26.49
CA SER A 135 5.85 10.29 26.34
C SER A 135 5.61 10.65 24.88
N LYS A 136 4.91 11.77 24.64
CA LYS A 136 4.74 12.34 23.28
C LYS A 136 6.11 12.61 22.63
N GLU A 137 7.01 13.21 23.38
CA GLU A 137 8.36 13.60 22.93
C GLU A 137 9.19 12.39 22.51
N GLU A 138 9.16 11.32 23.30
CA GLU A 138 9.84 10.07 22.97
C GLU A 138 9.29 9.44 21.68
N LEU A 139 7.96 9.44 21.49
CA LEU A 139 7.33 8.94 20.28
C LEU A 139 7.68 9.78 19.04
N LEU A 140 7.69 11.12 19.17
CA LEU A 140 8.12 12.00 18.09
C LEU A 140 9.60 11.78 17.74
N GLN A 141 10.45 11.54 18.73
CA GLN A 141 11.86 11.20 18.50
C GLN A 141 12.02 9.89 17.71
N LEU A 142 11.21 8.86 18.01
CA LEU A 142 11.21 7.61 17.25
C LEU A 142 10.79 7.80 15.78
N LEU A 143 9.89 8.75 15.50
CA LEU A 143 9.44 9.05 14.14
C LEU A 143 10.50 9.68 13.24
N MET A 144 11.58 10.22 13.80
CA MET A 144 12.70 10.76 13.02
C MET A 144 13.38 9.69 12.17
N THR A 145 13.31 8.42 12.60
CA THR A 145 13.82 7.30 11.82
C THR A 145 12.65 6.51 11.22
N PRO A 146 12.50 6.49 9.89
CA PRO A 146 11.42 5.72 9.26
C PRO A 146 11.62 4.22 9.50
N SER A 147 10.65 3.59 10.14
CA SER A 147 10.66 2.17 10.51
C SER A 147 9.40 1.45 10.08
N SER A 148 9.39 0.12 10.15
CA SER A 148 8.20 -0.70 9.90
C SER A 148 7.06 -0.43 10.90
N GLU A 149 7.38 0.13 12.06
CA GLU A 149 6.45 0.46 13.14
C GLU A 149 5.87 1.88 13.04
N ARG A 150 6.30 2.65 12.08
CA ARG A 150 5.98 4.08 11.91
C ARG A 150 4.49 4.40 12.09
N HIS A 151 3.59 3.63 11.50
CA HIS A 151 2.15 3.89 11.57
C HIS A 151 1.60 3.73 12.99
N PHE A 152 2.15 2.81 13.76
CA PHE A 152 1.73 2.56 15.14
C PHE A 152 2.27 3.65 16.07
N ILE A 153 3.50 4.08 15.85
CA ILE A 153 4.13 5.18 16.60
C ILE A 153 3.37 6.48 16.35
N MET A 154 3.03 6.79 15.08
CA MET A 154 2.21 7.95 14.71
C MET A 154 0.86 7.94 15.43
N TYR A 155 0.19 6.79 15.45
CA TYR A 155 -1.10 6.66 16.12
C TYR A 155 -0.99 6.93 17.62
N GLU A 156 0.02 6.38 18.30
CA GLU A 156 0.23 6.62 19.73
C GLU A 156 0.65 8.07 20.02
N ALA A 157 1.47 8.67 19.17
CA ALA A 157 1.82 10.10 19.30
C ALA A 157 0.57 10.98 19.23
N LEU A 158 -0.32 10.74 18.27
CA LEU A 158 -1.60 11.44 18.16
C LEU A 158 -2.48 11.25 19.41
N ARG A 159 -2.56 10.02 19.94
CA ARG A 159 -3.30 9.75 21.18
C ARG A 159 -2.74 10.51 22.38
N LYS A 160 -1.44 10.78 22.39
CA LYS A 160 -0.75 11.53 23.45
C LYS A 160 -0.68 13.03 23.19
N GLY A 161 -1.44 13.52 22.21
CA GLY A 161 -1.63 14.94 21.94
C GLY A 161 -0.62 15.55 20.96
N ALA A 162 0.09 14.74 20.19
CA ALA A 162 0.84 15.28 19.05
C ALA A 162 -0.13 15.80 17.99
N THR A 163 0.23 16.89 17.34
CA THR A 163 -0.52 17.44 16.22
C THR A 163 -0.12 16.81 14.90
N ILE A 164 -0.97 16.96 13.90
CA ILE A 164 -0.65 16.51 12.53
C ILE A 164 0.57 17.26 12.00
N ASP A 165 0.67 18.56 12.29
CA ASP A 165 1.77 19.40 11.84
C ASP A 165 3.11 18.97 12.47
N GLU A 166 3.14 18.68 13.78
CA GLU A 166 4.33 18.16 14.45
C GLU A 166 4.81 16.85 13.80
N ILE A 167 3.89 15.94 13.51
CA ILE A 167 4.21 14.66 12.87
C ILE A 167 4.67 14.89 11.42
N HIS A 168 3.98 15.75 10.67
CA HIS A 168 4.34 16.08 9.29
C HIS A 168 5.72 16.70 9.20
N ASP A 169 6.06 17.63 10.09
CA ASP A 169 7.38 18.29 10.08
C ASP A 169 8.53 17.32 10.31
N ILE A 170 8.30 16.29 11.08
CA ILE A 170 9.29 15.22 11.35
C ILE A 170 9.36 14.21 10.21
N THR A 171 8.21 13.85 9.63
CA THR A 171 8.13 12.71 8.70
C THR A 171 8.16 13.10 7.23
N LYS A 172 7.84 14.37 6.91
CA LYS A 172 7.74 15.01 5.56
C LYS A 172 6.78 14.31 4.60
#